data_e14503eda5f8f296473eb6d5d325a39a
#
_entry.id   e14503eda5f8f296473eb6d5d325a39a
#
_cell.length_a   1.000
_cell.length_b   1.000
_cell.length_c   1.000
_cell.angle_alpha   90.00
_cell.angle_beta   90.00
_cell.angle_gamma   90.00
#
_symmetry.space_group_name_H-M   'P 1'
#
loop_
_entity.id
_entity.type
_entity.pdbx_description
1 polymer ?
#
loop_
_entity_poly.entity_id
_entity_poly.type
_entity_poly.pdbx_seq_one_letter_code
_entity_poly.pdbx_strand_id
1 'polypeptide(L)' 'MAKLRDLLAFLRAKGWSEYRHENGSHRVWGHPDGRQITIAIHPGKEIDRPTLAKILKQAGYSLKEFWNR' A
#
# COMPACT_ATOMS: atom_id res chain seq x y z
N MET A 1 0.62 7.61 12.60
CA MET A 1 -0.29 7.26 11.51
C MET A 1 0.27 7.71 10.17
N ALA A 2 -0.07 7.03 9.11
CA ALA A 2 0.43 7.33 7.78
C ALA A 2 -0.69 7.78 6.87
N LYS A 3 -0.35 8.54 5.85
CA LYS A 3 -1.31 8.95 4.83
C LYS A 3 -1.30 7.95 3.69
N LEU A 4 -2.47 7.74 3.09
CA LEU A 4 -2.57 6.83 1.96
C LEU A 4 -1.60 7.22 0.83
N ARG A 5 -1.50 8.51 0.53
CA ARG A 5 -0.60 8.98 -0.53
C ARG A 5 0.85 8.60 -0.27
N ASP A 6 1.27 8.57 0.99
CA ASP A 6 2.64 8.22 1.35
C ASP A 6 2.89 6.73 1.16
N LEU A 7 1.89 5.90 1.51
CA LEU A 7 1.97 4.47 1.26
C LEU A 7 2.06 4.18 -0.23
N LEU A 8 1.20 4.81 -1.02
CA LEU A 8 1.20 4.59 -2.47
C LEU A 8 2.51 5.05 -3.12
N ALA A 9 3.05 6.18 -2.65
CA ALA A 9 4.34 6.66 -3.15
C ALA A 9 5.46 5.69 -2.81
N PHE A 10 5.45 5.13 -1.60
CA PHE A 10 6.42 4.12 -1.18
C PHE A 10 6.33 2.89 -2.10
N LEU A 11 5.12 2.41 -2.33
CA LEU A 11 4.92 1.24 -3.18
C LEU A 11 5.38 1.49 -4.62
N ARG A 12 5.04 2.66 -5.17
CA ARG A 12 5.50 3.02 -6.52
C ARG A 12 7.02 3.02 -6.61
N ALA A 13 7.68 3.55 -5.59
CA ALA A 13 9.14 3.58 -5.55
C ALA A 13 9.74 2.17 -5.52
N LYS A 14 8.97 1.18 -5.04
CA LYS A 14 9.39 -0.23 -5.01
C LYS A 14 8.94 -1.01 -6.25
N GLY A 15 8.35 -0.34 -7.23
CA GLY A 15 7.96 -0.99 -8.49
C GLY A 15 6.50 -1.41 -8.57
N TRP A 16 5.70 -1.07 -7.56
CA TRP A 16 4.28 -1.39 -7.57
C TRP A 16 3.49 -0.36 -8.36
N SER A 17 2.38 -0.79 -8.92
CA SER A 17 1.43 0.09 -9.59
C SER A 17 0.02 -0.42 -9.41
N GLU A 18 -0.96 0.47 -9.58
CA GLU A 18 -2.36 0.08 -9.50
C GLU A 18 -2.68 -0.86 -10.66
N TYR A 19 -3.11 -2.06 -10.33
CA TYR A 19 -3.46 -3.08 -11.33
C TYR A 19 -4.90 -2.93 -11.79
N ARG A 20 -5.82 -2.73 -10.83
CA ARG A 20 -7.22 -2.42 -11.16
C ARG A 20 -7.92 -1.81 -9.96
N HIS A 21 -8.96 -1.05 -10.27
CA HIS A 21 -9.83 -0.44 -9.28
C HIS A 21 -11.12 -1.28 -9.25
N GLU A 22 -11.35 -2.02 -8.19
CA GLU A 22 -12.50 -2.91 -8.11
C GLU A 22 -13.78 -2.14 -7.83
N ASN A 23 -13.83 -1.41 -6.72
CA ASN A 23 -14.98 -0.58 -6.38
C ASN A 23 -14.60 0.32 -5.21
N GLY A 24 -15.26 1.50 -5.10
CA GLY A 24 -15.08 2.39 -3.97
C GLY A 24 -13.62 2.56 -3.56
N SER A 25 -13.28 2.14 -2.36
CA SER A 25 -11.93 2.23 -1.82
C SER A 25 -11.06 1.01 -2.11
N HIS A 26 -11.61 -0.02 -2.76
CA HIS A 26 -10.88 -1.26 -3.03
C HIS A 26 -10.06 -1.13 -4.31
N ARG A 27 -8.75 -1.16 -4.17
CA ARG A 27 -7.80 -1.09 -5.28
C ARG A 27 -6.82 -2.24 -5.19
N VAL A 28 -6.56 -2.88 -6.32
CA VAL A 28 -5.55 -3.94 -6.40
C VAL A 28 -4.28 -3.35 -6.96
N TRP A 29 -3.19 -3.52 -6.23
CA TRP A 29 -1.85 -3.09 -6.66
C TRP A 29 -1.00 -4.32 -6.95
N GLY A 30 -0.26 -4.27 -8.04
CA GLY A 30 0.59 -5.38 -8.47
C GLY A 30 2.03 -4.96 -8.65
N HIS A 31 2.89 -5.96 -8.59
CA HIS A 31 4.32 -5.81 -8.81
C HIS A 31 4.74 -6.67 -10.01
N PRO A 32 5.75 -6.25 -10.80
CA PRO A 32 6.21 -7.06 -11.94
C PRO A 32 6.61 -8.50 -11.61
N ASP A 33 6.96 -8.77 -10.35
CA ASP A 33 7.31 -10.13 -9.92
C ASP A 33 6.10 -11.03 -9.65
N GLY A 34 4.88 -10.52 -9.85
CA GLY A 34 3.65 -11.29 -9.70
C GLY A 34 2.93 -11.11 -8.37
N ARG A 35 3.52 -10.37 -7.42
CA ARG A 35 2.83 -10.10 -6.15
C ARG A 35 1.67 -9.15 -6.38
N GLN A 36 0.59 -9.35 -5.63
CA GLN A 36 -0.59 -8.48 -5.65
C GLN A 36 -1.07 -8.24 -4.23
N ILE A 37 -1.55 -7.04 -3.96
CA ILE A 37 -2.16 -6.69 -2.68
C ILE A 37 -3.44 -5.90 -2.94
N THR A 38 -4.37 -5.97 -2.00
CA THR A 38 -5.57 -5.16 -2.03
C THR A 38 -5.46 -4.07 -0.98
N ILE A 39 -5.69 -2.83 -1.42
CA ILE A 39 -5.69 -1.68 -0.53
C ILE A 39 -7.13 -1.16 -0.45
N ALA A 40 -7.71 -1.23 0.74
CA ALA A 40 -9.12 -0.87 0.97
C ALA A 40 -9.19 0.33 1.91
N ILE A 41 -8.63 1.45 1.49
CA ILE A 41 -8.56 2.67 2.30
C ILE A 41 -9.14 3.82 1.50
N HIS A 42 -10.06 4.57 2.11
CA HIS A 42 -10.66 5.72 1.46
C HIS A 42 -9.62 6.84 1.27
N PRO A 43 -9.68 7.54 0.12
CA PRO A 43 -8.81 8.69 -0.10
C PRO A 43 -8.99 9.73 1.02
N GLY A 44 -7.90 10.34 1.42
CA GLY A 44 -7.91 11.37 2.45
C GLY A 44 -7.90 10.85 3.87
N LYS A 45 -8.05 9.55 4.08
CA LYS A 45 -7.99 8.99 5.42
C LYS A 45 -6.56 8.64 5.81
N GLU A 46 -6.31 8.72 7.12
CA GLU A 46 -5.05 8.25 7.67
C GLU A 46 -5.13 6.74 7.91
N ILE A 47 -3.99 6.08 7.81
CA ILE A 47 -3.90 4.64 7.98
C ILE A 47 -3.34 4.40 9.37
N ASP A 48 -4.06 3.63 10.20
CA ASP A 48 -3.56 3.28 11.52
C ASP A 48 -2.41 2.28 11.38
N ARG A 49 -1.64 2.17 12.47
CA ARG A 49 -0.43 1.36 12.44
C ARG A 49 -0.68 -0.12 12.13
N PRO A 50 -1.69 -0.78 12.75
CA PRO A 50 -1.95 -2.19 12.43
C PRO A 50 -2.31 -2.43 10.97
N THR A 51 -3.13 -1.56 10.38
CA THR A 51 -3.52 -1.66 8.98
C THR A 51 -2.32 -1.44 8.06
N LEU A 52 -1.52 -0.42 8.35
CA LEU A 52 -0.31 -0.14 7.59
C LEU A 52 0.65 -1.33 7.65
N ALA A 53 0.87 -1.89 8.83
CA ALA A 53 1.76 -3.04 9.00
C ALA A 53 1.27 -4.24 8.19
N LYS A 54 -0.03 -4.49 8.20
CA LYS A 54 -0.63 -5.60 7.46
C LYS A 54 -0.41 -5.44 5.96
N ILE A 55 -0.67 -4.26 5.42
CA ILE A 55 -0.49 -3.99 3.99
C ILE A 55 0.98 -4.16 3.61
N LEU A 56 1.88 -3.55 4.37
CA LEU A 56 3.31 -3.66 4.09
C LEU A 56 3.80 -5.10 4.15
N LYS A 57 3.35 -5.85 5.15
CA LYS A 57 3.72 -7.25 5.29
C LYS A 57 3.28 -8.07 4.08
N GLN A 58 2.05 -7.84 3.60
CA GLN A 58 1.55 -8.53 2.41
C GLN A 58 2.40 -8.21 1.18
N ALA A 59 2.90 -7.00 1.10
CA ALA A 59 3.77 -6.58 0.00
C ALA A 59 5.22 -7.02 0.19
N GLY A 60 5.58 -7.52 1.36
CA GLY A 60 6.94 -7.98 1.64
C GLY A 60 7.85 -6.95 2.27
N TYR A 61 7.29 -5.92 2.89
CA TYR A 61 8.06 -4.84 3.52
C TYR A 61 7.76 -4.73 5.01
N SER A 62 8.69 -4.08 5.73
CA SER A 62 8.51 -3.81 7.15
C SER A 62 8.09 -2.36 7.38
N LEU A 63 7.52 -2.09 8.57
CA LEU A 63 7.24 -0.72 8.99
C LEU A 63 8.52 0.13 9.00
N LYS A 64 9.62 -0.48 9.43
CA LYS A 64 10.90 0.21 9.49
C LYS A 64 11.33 0.71 8.11
N GLU A 65 11.19 -0.11 7.09
CA GLU A 65 11.51 0.29 5.72
C GLU A 65 10.66 1.48 5.27
N PHE A 66 9.38 1.43 5.59
CA PHE A 66 8.47 2.53 5.24
C PHE A 66 8.85 3.82 5.96
N TRP A 67 9.13 3.76 7.27
CA TRP A 67 9.45 4.96 8.05
C TRP A 67 10.84 5.51 7.72
N ASN A 68 11.73 4.70 7.22
CA ASN A 68 13.10 5.12 6.89
C ASN A 68 13.30 5.44 5.40
N ARG A 69 12.21 5.61 4.68
CA ARG A 69 12.30 5.96 3.26
C ARG A 69 12.85 7.36 3.03
#